data_fa3bc56796f8f2db33e58a18b3975b33
#
_entry.id   fa3bc56796f8f2db33e58a18b3975b33
#
_cell.length_a   1.000
_cell.length_b   1.000
_cell.length_c   1.000
_cell.angle_alpha   90.00
_cell.angle_beta   90.00
_cell.angle_gamma   90.00
#
_symmetry.space_group_name_H-M   'P 1'
#
loop_
_entity.id
_entity.type
_entity.pdbx_description
1 polymer ?
#
loop_
_entity_poly.entity_id
_entity_poly.type
_entity_poly.pdbx_seq_one_letter_code
_entity_poly.pdbx_strand_id
1 'polypeptide(L)'
;FRRVLFRSSGRDSTKWGNKFLRRIGDAPVIYSEDEAKRSEEEITKAVHNMGYMAATVKRSTKIKKKKIKLYYDVTTGKPYVVQSIKYDIYDPKIASLLKQDSARSLLKEGMYLDVNVLDADRQRITNKLLRNGYYKFNKDYIGYTADTVRNTYNVDLTQHLQMYKAHASDSARAHQQYWINKINFITDYDVLQSSALSSVDINDSVHYKGYPIYYKDKLYLRPKVLKIGRA
;
A
#
# COMPACT_ATOMS: atom_id res chain seq x y z
N PHE A 1 -18.36 24.02 5.74
CA PHE A 1 -17.86 25.42 5.80
C PHE A 1 -17.26 25.87 4.47
N ARG A 2 -16.28 25.16 3.86
CA ARG A 2 -15.64 25.53 2.59
C ARG A 2 -16.62 25.68 1.41
N ARG A 3 -17.64 24.78 1.27
CA ARG A 3 -18.68 24.89 0.25
C ARG A 3 -19.57 26.10 0.41
N VAL A 4 -19.78 26.56 1.64
CA VAL A 4 -20.53 27.80 1.94
C VAL A 4 -19.75 28.99 1.44
N LEU A 5 -18.45 29.05 1.71
CA LEU A 5 -17.55 30.12 1.25
C LEU A 5 -17.54 30.23 -0.28
N PHE A 6 -17.47 29.11 -1.00
CA PHE A 6 -17.54 29.10 -2.45
C PHE A 6 -18.87 29.66 -2.97
N ARG A 7 -20.02 29.29 -2.35
CA ARG A 7 -21.34 29.79 -2.71
C ARG A 7 -21.54 31.26 -2.41
N SER A 8 -20.87 31.76 -1.38
CA SER A 8 -20.90 33.19 -0.99
C SER A 8 -20.07 34.06 -1.94
N SER A 9 -19.21 33.46 -2.77
CA SER A 9 -18.53 34.18 -3.84
C SER A 9 -19.55 34.62 -4.89
N GLY A 10 -19.57 35.90 -5.25
CA GLY A 10 -20.48 36.46 -6.26
C GLY A 10 -20.23 35.87 -7.66
N ARG A 11 -21.12 36.14 -8.62
CA ARG A 11 -21.01 35.70 -10.02
C ARG A 11 -19.74 36.20 -10.71
N ASP A 12 -19.32 37.41 -10.39
CA ASP A 12 -18.13 38.04 -10.95
C ASP A 12 -16.86 37.47 -10.34
N SER A 13 -16.12 36.66 -11.11
CA SER A 13 -14.89 36.02 -10.67
C SER A 13 -13.67 36.94 -10.68
N THR A 14 -13.78 38.15 -11.26
CA THR A 14 -12.66 39.09 -11.38
C THR A 14 -12.45 39.89 -10.09
N LYS A 15 -13.49 40.10 -9.31
CA LYS A 15 -13.44 40.84 -8.04
C LYS A 15 -12.55 40.09 -7.02
N TRP A 16 -11.62 40.81 -6.41
CA TRP A 16 -10.65 40.25 -5.43
C TRP A 16 -11.30 39.41 -4.31
N GLY A 17 -12.35 39.90 -3.69
CA GLY A 17 -13.04 39.17 -2.61
C GLY A 17 -13.68 37.85 -3.08
N ASN A 18 -14.29 37.86 -4.29
CA ASN A 18 -14.87 36.65 -4.87
C ASN A 18 -13.80 35.64 -5.26
N LYS A 19 -12.67 36.11 -5.80
CA LYS A 19 -11.50 35.30 -6.14
C LYS A 19 -10.90 34.63 -4.89
N PHE A 20 -10.80 35.38 -3.80
CA PHE A 20 -10.33 34.86 -2.50
C PHE A 20 -11.29 33.79 -1.94
N LEU A 21 -12.60 34.04 -1.89
CA LEU A 21 -13.61 33.08 -1.42
C LEU A 21 -13.64 31.79 -2.27
N ARG A 22 -13.43 31.89 -3.59
CA ARG A 22 -13.34 30.73 -4.48
C ARG A 22 -12.05 29.92 -4.28
N ARG A 23 -10.95 30.57 -3.93
CA ARG A 23 -9.67 29.91 -3.66
C ARG A 23 -9.70 29.09 -2.36
N ILE A 24 -10.42 29.56 -1.34
CA ILE A 24 -10.56 28.88 -0.05
C ILE A 24 -11.74 27.91 -0.03
N GLY A 25 -12.77 28.19 -0.84
CA GLY A 25 -14.02 27.43 -0.90
C GLY A 25 -13.92 26.25 -1.89
N ASP A 26 -14.57 25.14 -1.55
CA ASP A 26 -14.72 24.02 -2.47
C ASP A 26 -15.84 24.32 -3.49
N ALA A 27 -15.59 24.05 -4.76
CA ALA A 27 -16.61 24.12 -5.81
C ALA A 27 -17.79 23.19 -5.49
N PRO A 28 -19.03 23.58 -5.88
CA PRO A 28 -20.16 22.66 -5.75
C PRO A 28 -19.91 21.44 -6.64
N VAL A 29 -20.12 20.27 -6.06
CA VAL A 29 -20.09 19.02 -6.83
C VAL A 29 -21.30 19.01 -7.77
N ILE A 30 -21.03 18.94 -9.06
CA ILE A 30 -22.05 18.78 -10.10
C ILE A 30 -22.35 17.29 -10.21
N TYR A 31 -23.62 16.92 -10.26
CA TYR A 31 -23.99 15.52 -10.45
C TYR A 31 -23.62 15.06 -11.86
N SER A 32 -22.93 13.94 -11.91
CA SER A 32 -22.64 13.19 -13.12
C SER A 32 -23.19 11.77 -12.97
N GLU A 33 -23.92 11.31 -13.97
CA GLU A 33 -24.45 9.95 -14.02
C GLU A 33 -23.34 8.91 -14.03
N ASP A 34 -22.27 9.18 -14.78
CA ASP A 34 -21.11 8.28 -14.90
C ASP A 34 -20.35 8.15 -13.58
N GLU A 35 -20.17 9.26 -12.85
CA GLU A 35 -19.53 9.24 -11.53
C GLU A 35 -20.41 8.50 -10.50
N ALA A 36 -21.72 8.67 -10.59
CA ALA A 36 -22.64 7.97 -9.71
C ALA A 36 -22.64 6.46 -9.97
N LYS A 37 -22.53 6.03 -11.26
CA LYS A 37 -22.38 4.61 -11.63
C LYS A 37 -21.06 4.04 -11.17
N ARG A 38 -19.95 4.75 -11.37
CA ARG A 38 -18.63 4.34 -10.84
C ARG A 38 -18.67 4.17 -9.33
N SER A 39 -19.31 5.08 -8.61
CA SER A 39 -19.47 4.97 -7.15
C SER A 39 -20.27 3.73 -6.75
N GLU A 40 -21.32 3.37 -7.51
CA GLU A 40 -22.10 2.14 -7.31
C GLU A 40 -21.21 0.89 -7.48
N GLU A 41 -20.41 0.85 -8.54
CA GLU A 41 -19.45 -0.22 -8.81
C GLU A 41 -18.36 -0.33 -7.72
N GLU A 42 -17.83 0.81 -7.28
CA GLU A 42 -16.82 0.84 -6.20
C GLU A 42 -17.39 0.40 -4.84
N ILE A 43 -18.62 0.80 -4.51
CA ILE A 43 -19.29 0.32 -3.29
C ILE A 43 -19.52 -1.19 -3.39
N THR A 44 -19.96 -1.69 -4.55
CA THR A 44 -20.15 -3.13 -4.77
C THR A 44 -18.84 -3.90 -4.57
N LYS A 45 -17.75 -3.45 -5.18
CA LYS A 45 -16.41 -4.06 -4.98
C LYS A 45 -15.98 -4.01 -3.52
N ALA A 46 -16.19 -2.87 -2.84
CA ALA A 46 -15.80 -2.72 -1.44
C ALA A 46 -16.54 -3.72 -0.54
N VAL A 47 -17.83 -3.93 -0.77
CA VAL A 47 -18.64 -4.89 -0.01
C VAL A 47 -18.26 -6.34 -0.34
N HIS A 48 -17.96 -6.65 -1.61
CA HIS A 48 -17.41 -7.96 -2.00
C HIS A 48 -16.06 -8.23 -1.32
N ASN A 49 -15.17 -7.24 -1.28
CA ASN A 49 -13.88 -7.36 -0.60
C ASN A 49 -14.00 -7.63 0.91
N MET A 50 -15.11 -7.25 1.53
CA MET A 50 -15.42 -7.58 2.93
C MET A 50 -16.02 -8.98 3.12
N GLY A 51 -16.07 -9.80 2.06
CA GLY A 51 -16.56 -11.18 2.10
C GLY A 51 -18.04 -11.37 1.73
N TYR A 52 -18.77 -10.31 1.39
CA TYR A 52 -20.18 -10.37 1.00
C TYR A 52 -20.33 -10.53 -0.52
N MET A 53 -19.95 -11.69 -1.06
CA MET A 53 -19.87 -11.94 -2.51
C MET A 53 -21.25 -11.85 -3.21
N ALA A 54 -22.37 -12.06 -2.49
CA ALA A 54 -23.72 -11.94 -3.01
C ALA A 54 -24.30 -10.53 -2.85
N ALA A 55 -23.49 -9.57 -2.42
CA ALA A 55 -23.97 -8.21 -2.21
C ALA A 55 -24.37 -7.53 -3.53
N THR A 56 -25.46 -6.79 -3.47
CA THR A 56 -25.94 -5.94 -4.58
C THR A 56 -26.15 -4.52 -4.09
N VAL A 57 -25.82 -3.57 -4.95
CA VAL A 57 -26.02 -2.15 -4.69
C VAL A 57 -27.02 -1.62 -5.71
N LYS A 58 -28.03 -0.89 -5.26
CA LYS A 58 -29.01 -0.22 -6.12
C LYS A 58 -28.95 1.27 -5.87
N ARG A 59 -28.85 2.03 -6.94
CA ARG A 59 -28.80 3.48 -6.88
C ARG A 59 -30.19 4.06 -7.09
N SER A 60 -30.53 5.07 -6.30
CA SER A 60 -31.75 5.88 -6.49
C SER A 60 -31.46 7.37 -6.31
N THR A 61 -32.20 8.22 -7.04
CA THR A 61 -31.98 9.66 -6.98
C THR A 61 -33.29 10.37 -6.65
N LYS A 62 -33.23 11.41 -5.82
CA LYS A 62 -34.35 12.31 -5.55
C LYS A 62 -33.96 13.75 -5.91
N ILE A 63 -34.69 14.36 -6.81
CA ILE A 63 -34.48 15.73 -7.27
C ILE A 63 -35.44 16.67 -6.56
N LYS A 64 -34.91 17.71 -5.91
CA LYS A 64 -35.68 18.78 -5.29
C LYS A 64 -35.04 20.14 -5.52
N LYS A 65 -35.72 21.07 -6.22
CA LYS A 65 -35.24 22.46 -6.41
C LYS A 65 -33.78 22.56 -6.86
N LYS A 66 -33.42 21.99 -8.00
CA LYS A 66 -32.03 21.97 -8.55
C LYS A 66 -30.97 21.30 -7.64
N LYS A 67 -31.40 20.48 -6.67
CA LYS A 67 -30.53 19.66 -5.83
C LYS A 67 -30.89 18.21 -6.06
N ILE A 68 -29.87 17.37 -6.23
CA ILE A 68 -29.99 15.92 -6.35
C ILE A 68 -29.52 15.31 -5.04
N LYS A 69 -30.34 14.42 -4.48
CA LYS A 69 -29.94 13.49 -3.41
C LYS A 69 -29.75 12.13 -4.05
N LEU A 70 -28.57 11.57 -3.87
CA LEU A 70 -28.19 10.25 -4.35
C LEU A 70 -28.20 9.29 -3.17
N TYR A 71 -28.83 8.13 -3.35
CA TYR A 71 -28.91 7.05 -2.38
C TYR A 71 -28.34 5.80 -3.00
N TYR A 72 -27.61 5.02 -2.20
CA TYR A 72 -27.12 3.71 -2.54
C TYR A 72 -27.70 2.73 -1.51
N ASP A 73 -28.59 1.86 -1.95
CA ASP A 73 -29.23 0.84 -1.13
C ASP A 73 -28.42 -0.44 -1.30
N VAL A 74 -27.77 -0.89 -0.20
CA VAL A 74 -26.87 -2.05 -0.19
C VAL A 74 -27.56 -3.23 0.44
N THR A 75 -27.68 -4.33 -0.31
CA THR A 75 -28.14 -5.62 0.21
C THR A 75 -26.96 -6.57 0.23
N THR A 76 -26.48 -6.95 1.42
CA THR A 76 -25.21 -7.67 1.59
C THR A 76 -25.31 -9.19 1.45
N GLY A 77 -26.42 -9.79 1.90
CA GLY A 77 -26.51 -11.26 2.05
C GLY A 77 -25.64 -11.76 3.21
N LYS A 78 -25.26 -13.05 3.17
CA LYS A 78 -24.37 -13.67 4.17
C LYS A 78 -22.92 -13.54 3.74
N PRO A 79 -21.98 -13.21 4.68
CA PRO A 79 -20.55 -13.16 4.37
C PRO A 79 -19.95 -14.55 4.30
N TYR A 80 -18.87 -14.70 3.57
CA TYR A 80 -18.02 -15.89 3.64
C TYR A 80 -17.11 -15.84 4.87
N VAL A 81 -16.96 -17.00 5.54
CA VAL A 81 -16.19 -17.15 6.78
C VAL A 81 -15.04 -18.14 6.53
N VAL A 82 -13.85 -17.80 6.97
CA VAL A 82 -12.67 -18.66 6.90
C VAL A 82 -12.82 -19.80 7.91
N GLN A 83 -12.96 -21.04 7.40
CA GLN A 83 -13.09 -22.23 8.23
C GLN A 83 -11.74 -22.81 8.62
N SER A 84 -10.80 -22.86 7.68
CA SER A 84 -9.45 -23.36 7.91
C SER A 84 -8.42 -22.52 7.18
N ILE A 85 -7.18 -22.52 7.71
CA ILE A 85 -6.05 -21.80 7.11
C ILE A 85 -4.90 -22.78 6.88
N LYS A 86 -4.46 -22.90 5.63
CA LYS A 86 -3.30 -23.70 5.24
C LYS A 86 -2.18 -22.81 4.74
N TYR A 87 -0.95 -23.22 4.99
CA TYR A 87 0.26 -22.50 4.57
C TYR A 87 1.07 -23.38 3.62
N ASP A 88 1.23 -22.90 2.40
CA ASP A 88 2.02 -23.54 1.35
C ASP A 88 3.29 -22.70 1.11
N ILE A 89 4.35 -23.05 1.85
CA ILE A 89 5.61 -22.29 1.89
C ILE A 89 6.76 -23.25 1.59
N TYR A 90 7.32 -23.17 0.39
CA TYR A 90 8.40 -24.07 -0.06
C TYR A 90 9.74 -23.83 0.62
N ASP A 91 10.02 -22.58 1.07
CA ASP A 91 11.28 -22.25 1.74
C ASP A 91 11.17 -22.56 3.24
N PRO A 92 11.94 -23.58 3.76
CA PRO A 92 11.84 -23.98 5.16
C PRO A 92 12.33 -22.92 6.14
N LYS A 93 13.28 -22.06 5.73
CA LYS A 93 13.75 -20.96 6.57
C LYS A 93 12.66 -19.91 6.76
N ILE A 94 11.99 -19.54 5.66
CA ILE A 94 10.86 -18.60 5.71
C ILE A 94 9.70 -19.23 6.48
N ALA A 95 9.37 -20.50 6.25
CA ALA A 95 8.31 -21.20 6.98
C ALA A 95 8.56 -21.18 8.50
N SER A 96 9.78 -21.47 8.93
CA SER A 96 10.19 -21.39 10.36
C SER A 96 10.04 -19.98 10.92
N LEU A 97 10.50 -18.96 10.18
CA LEU A 97 10.42 -17.56 10.58
C LEU A 97 8.98 -17.09 10.75
N LEU A 98 8.09 -17.48 9.82
CA LEU A 98 6.66 -17.13 9.88
C LEU A 98 5.92 -17.92 10.96
N LYS A 99 6.29 -19.16 11.22
CA LYS A 99 5.75 -19.97 12.34
C LYS A 99 6.06 -19.31 13.69
N GLN A 100 7.27 -18.78 13.87
CA GLN A 100 7.63 -18.01 15.09
C GLN A 100 6.82 -16.71 15.23
N ASP A 101 6.36 -16.13 14.12
CA ASP A 101 5.57 -14.91 14.10
C ASP A 101 4.05 -15.16 14.04
N SER A 102 3.61 -16.40 14.15
CA SER A 102 2.20 -16.82 13.99
C SER A 102 1.23 -16.09 14.92
N ALA A 103 1.66 -15.77 16.15
CA ALA A 103 0.86 -14.99 17.10
C ALA A 103 0.49 -13.58 16.60
N ARG A 104 1.25 -13.03 15.64
CA ARG A 104 1.00 -11.72 15.02
C ARG A 104 0.23 -11.83 13.71
N SER A 105 -0.11 -13.03 13.26
CA SER A 105 -0.91 -13.21 12.04
C SER A 105 -2.27 -12.53 12.19
N LEU A 106 -2.66 -11.82 11.13
CA LEU A 106 -3.99 -11.23 11.03
C LEU A 106 -5.04 -12.25 10.58
N LEU A 107 -4.58 -13.39 10.04
CA LEU A 107 -5.45 -14.47 9.61
C LEU A 107 -5.86 -15.32 10.79
N LYS A 108 -7.16 -15.51 10.95
CA LYS A 108 -7.75 -16.36 12.01
C LYS A 108 -8.93 -17.14 11.46
N GLU A 109 -9.07 -18.37 11.93
CA GLU A 109 -10.28 -19.15 11.68
C GLU A 109 -11.49 -18.44 12.31
N GLY A 110 -12.63 -18.47 11.64
CA GLY A 110 -13.84 -17.75 12.04
C GLY A 110 -13.90 -16.29 11.59
N MET A 111 -12.85 -15.72 11.00
CA MET A 111 -12.90 -14.37 10.43
C MET A 111 -13.71 -14.34 9.13
N TYR A 112 -14.22 -13.18 8.76
CA TYR A 112 -14.77 -12.97 7.41
C TYR A 112 -13.64 -12.97 6.37
N LEU A 113 -13.95 -13.45 5.17
CA LEU A 113 -13.01 -13.42 4.04
C LEU A 113 -12.84 -11.98 3.54
N ASP A 114 -12.09 -11.17 4.28
CA ASP A 114 -11.83 -9.76 3.96
C ASP A 114 -10.50 -9.61 3.23
N VAL A 115 -10.57 -9.18 1.97
CA VAL A 115 -9.40 -8.96 1.11
C VAL A 115 -8.46 -7.90 1.70
N ASN A 116 -8.98 -6.92 2.42
CA ASN A 116 -8.15 -5.89 3.07
C ASN A 116 -7.32 -6.49 4.20
N VAL A 117 -7.88 -7.44 4.96
CA VAL A 117 -7.14 -8.17 6.01
C VAL A 117 -6.07 -9.07 5.37
N LEU A 118 -6.39 -9.74 4.25
CA LEU A 118 -5.42 -10.54 3.50
C LEU A 118 -4.24 -9.66 3.00
N ASP A 119 -4.52 -8.49 2.43
CA ASP A 119 -3.45 -7.58 1.96
C ASP A 119 -2.64 -6.98 3.12
N ALA A 120 -3.27 -6.68 4.25
CA ALA A 120 -2.59 -6.23 5.46
C ALA A 120 -1.64 -7.32 6.01
N ASP A 121 -2.05 -8.60 5.98
CA ASP A 121 -1.20 -9.72 6.39
C ASP A 121 -0.03 -9.93 5.42
N ARG A 122 -0.26 -9.81 4.08
CA ARG A 122 0.81 -9.79 3.06
C ARG A 122 1.85 -8.72 3.38
N GLN A 123 1.41 -7.51 3.71
CA GLN A 123 2.31 -6.41 4.05
C GLN A 123 3.07 -6.68 5.36
N ARG A 124 2.41 -7.27 6.37
CA ARG A 124 3.05 -7.70 7.63
C ARG A 124 4.17 -8.70 7.37
N ILE A 125 3.89 -9.74 6.59
CA ILE A 125 4.87 -10.78 6.21
C ILE A 125 6.03 -10.16 5.43
N THR A 126 5.74 -9.33 4.44
CA THR A 126 6.75 -8.64 3.63
C THR A 126 7.68 -7.83 4.52
N ASN A 127 7.14 -7.02 5.42
CA ASN A 127 7.94 -6.23 6.36
C ASN A 127 8.78 -7.10 7.29
N LYS A 128 8.24 -8.25 7.74
CA LYS A 128 8.98 -9.20 8.56
C LYS A 128 10.17 -9.79 7.80
N LEU A 129 9.97 -10.20 6.55
CA LEU A 129 11.02 -10.78 5.71
C LEU A 129 12.10 -9.75 5.34
N LEU A 130 11.71 -8.53 4.97
CA LEU A 130 12.65 -7.43 4.69
C LEU A 130 13.55 -7.14 5.91
N ARG A 131 12.99 -7.10 7.12
CA ARG A 131 13.75 -6.91 8.37
C ARG A 131 14.70 -8.08 8.68
N ASN A 132 14.45 -9.25 8.12
CA ASN A 132 15.31 -10.42 8.25
C ASN A 132 16.24 -10.62 7.04
N GLY A 133 16.50 -9.56 6.26
CA GLY A 133 17.48 -9.55 5.20
C GLY A 133 17.02 -10.08 3.85
N TYR A 134 15.74 -10.42 3.67
CA TYR A 134 15.21 -10.83 2.36
C TYR A 134 14.94 -9.61 1.49
N TYR A 135 15.96 -8.86 1.15
CA TYR A 135 15.92 -7.56 0.48
C TYR A 135 15.12 -7.55 -0.83
N LYS A 136 15.14 -8.63 -1.62
CA LYS A 136 14.41 -8.74 -2.89
C LYS A 136 12.98 -9.26 -2.74
N PHE A 137 12.52 -9.48 -1.51
CA PHE A 137 11.17 -9.94 -1.27
C PHE A 137 10.15 -8.79 -1.40
N ASN A 138 9.03 -9.05 -2.04
CA ASN A 138 7.89 -8.13 -2.11
C ASN A 138 6.57 -8.87 -1.86
N LYS A 139 5.48 -8.14 -1.71
CA LYS A 139 4.17 -8.70 -1.39
C LYS A 139 3.57 -9.57 -2.51
N ASP A 140 4.05 -9.44 -3.75
CA ASP A 140 3.51 -10.17 -4.90
C ASP A 140 3.89 -11.65 -4.89
N TYR A 141 4.91 -12.02 -4.08
CA TYR A 141 5.24 -13.43 -3.82
C TYR A 141 4.23 -14.13 -2.90
N ILE A 142 3.30 -13.39 -2.28
CA ILE A 142 2.29 -13.96 -1.38
C ILE A 142 0.94 -13.95 -2.10
N GLY A 143 0.40 -15.13 -2.36
CA GLY A 143 -0.93 -15.35 -2.90
C GLY A 143 -1.87 -16.01 -1.90
N TYR A 144 -3.16 -15.91 -2.15
CA TYR A 144 -4.18 -16.64 -1.42
C TYR A 144 -5.10 -17.37 -2.39
N THR A 145 -5.45 -18.60 -2.04
CA THR A 145 -6.53 -19.35 -2.68
C THR A 145 -7.62 -19.59 -1.64
N ALA A 146 -8.85 -19.26 -1.98
CA ALA A 146 -10.02 -19.47 -1.14
C ALA A 146 -10.94 -20.48 -1.82
N ASP A 147 -10.99 -21.69 -1.29
CA ASP A 147 -11.85 -22.77 -1.80
C ASP A 147 -13.15 -22.77 -1.03
N THR A 148 -14.28 -22.56 -1.75
CA THR A 148 -15.60 -22.54 -1.14
C THR A 148 -16.08 -23.97 -0.84
N VAL A 149 -16.51 -24.21 0.39
CA VAL A 149 -17.15 -25.47 0.77
C VAL A 149 -18.57 -25.48 0.22
N ARG A 150 -18.89 -26.49 -0.60
CA ARG A 150 -20.15 -26.60 -1.32
C ARG A 150 -21.36 -26.44 -0.40
N ASN A 151 -22.33 -25.61 -0.81
CA ASN A 151 -23.56 -25.30 -0.09
C ASN A 151 -23.38 -24.63 1.29
N THR A 152 -22.21 -24.03 1.54
CA THR A 152 -21.96 -23.28 2.78
C THR A 152 -21.40 -21.91 2.44
N TYR A 153 -21.32 -21.05 3.47
CA TYR A 153 -20.60 -19.77 3.38
C TYR A 153 -19.21 -19.87 4.02
N ASN A 154 -18.66 -21.09 4.10
CA ASN A 154 -17.33 -21.35 4.63
C ASN A 154 -16.31 -21.49 3.49
N VAL A 155 -15.08 -21.06 3.77
CA VAL A 155 -13.96 -21.16 2.84
C VAL A 155 -12.74 -21.75 3.52
N ASP A 156 -12.03 -22.62 2.80
CA ASP A 156 -10.70 -23.07 3.17
C ASP A 156 -9.68 -22.13 2.50
N LEU A 157 -8.94 -21.40 3.31
CA LEU A 157 -7.97 -20.41 2.86
C LEU A 157 -6.58 -21.03 2.81
N THR A 158 -5.94 -21.00 1.65
CA THR A 158 -4.53 -21.41 1.50
C THR A 158 -3.67 -20.20 1.18
N GLN A 159 -2.68 -19.93 2.02
CA GLN A 159 -1.67 -18.91 1.78
C GLN A 159 -0.48 -19.55 1.06
N HIS A 160 -0.18 -19.06 -0.15
CA HIS A 160 0.97 -19.51 -0.94
C HIS A 160 2.09 -18.49 -0.83
N LEU A 161 3.30 -18.96 -0.61
CA LEU A 161 4.50 -18.13 -0.73
C LEU A 161 5.34 -18.67 -1.89
N GLN A 162 5.35 -17.92 -2.98
CA GLN A 162 6.03 -18.28 -4.22
C GLN A 162 7.55 -18.17 -4.07
N MET A 163 8.26 -19.02 -4.80
CA MET A 163 9.73 -18.96 -4.91
C MET A 163 10.17 -17.74 -5.73
N TYR A 164 11.39 -17.30 -5.50
CA TYR A 164 11.97 -16.18 -6.23
C TYR A 164 12.23 -16.54 -7.71
N LYS A 165 11.80 -15.65 -8.60
CA LYS A 165 12.16 -15.63 -10.02
C LYS A 165 12.61 -14.21 -10.38
N ALA A 166 13.77 -14.07 -11.04
CA ALA A 166 14.21 -12.77 -11.52
C ALA A 166 13.44 -12.37 -12.79
N HIS A 167 13.20 -13.34 -13.68
CA HIS A 167 12.39 -13.21 -14.90
C HIS A 167 11.40 -14.37 -14.98
N ALA A 168 10.33 -14.19 -15.76
CA ALA A 168 9.30 -15.22 -15.92
C ALA A 168 9.85 -16.55 -16.50
N SER A 169 10.90 -16.47 -17.33
CA SER A 169 11.61 -17.61 -17.95
C SER A 169 12.56 -18.34 -17.01
N ASP A 170 12.92 -17.73 -15.86
CA ASP A 170 13.93 -18.29 -14.97
C ASP A 170 13.40 -19.46 -14.15
N SER A 171 14.29 -20.37 -13.77
CA SER A 171 14.00 -21.40 -12.80
C SER A 171 13.71 -20.77 -11.42
N ALA A 172 12.70 -21.31 -10.74
CA ALA A 172 12.36 -20.88 -9.39
C ALA A 172 13.45 -21.28 -8.41
N ARG A 173 13.84 -20.39 -7.50
CA ARG A 173 14.85 -20.62 -6.45
C ARG A 173 14.41 -20.06 -5.11
N ALA A 174 15.04 -20.48 -4.02
CA ALA A 174 14.79 -19.96 -2.69
C ALA A 174 15.14 -18.46 -2.59
N HIS A 175 14.41 -17.74 -1.79
CA HIS A 175 14.72 -16.34 -1.49
C HIS A 175 16.04 -16.25 -0.73
N GLN A 176 16.91 -15.35 -1.14
CA GLN A 176 18.23 -15.15 -0.52
C GLN A 176 18.18 -14.04 0.52
N GLN A 177 18.90 -14.24 1.64
CA GLN A 177 19.15 -13.20 2.62
C GLN A 177 20.39 -12.38 2.21
N TYR A 178 20.29 -11.08 2.43
CA TYR A 178 21.35 -10.12 2.15
C TYR A 178 21.72 -9.39 3.44
N TRP A 179 23.01 -9.17 3.62
CA TRP A 179 23.55 -8.44 4.75
C TRP A 179 24.31 -7.24 4.25
N ILE A 180 24.18 -6.09 4.92
CA ILE A 180 24.93 -4.90 4.58
C ILE A 180 26.38 -5.15 5.00
N ASN A 181 27.27 -5.26 4.01
CA ASN A 181 28.70 -5.43 4.26
C ASN A 181 29.37 -4.10 4.60
N LYS A 182 29.10 -3.05 3.79
CA LYS A 182 29.72 -1.74 3.94
C LYS A 182 28.77 -0.62 3.56
N ILE A 183 28.79 0.45 4.33
CA ILE A 183 28.04 1.68 4.03
C ILE A 183 29.06 2.79 3.78
N ASN A 184 29.03 3.40 2.60
CA ASN A 184 29.83 4.55 2.22
C ASN A 184 28.92 5.74 2.04
N PHE A 185 29.29 6.89 2.60
CA PHE A 185 28.61 8.16 2.34
C PHE A 185 29.48 8.95 1.35
N ILE A 186 28.87 9.34 0.25
CA ILE A 186 29.52 10.19 -0.77
C ILE A 186 28.75 11.52 -0.75
N THR A 187 29.43 12.60 -0.36
CA THR A 187 28.87 13.95 -0.45
C THR A 187 29.14 14.52 -1.84
N ASP A 188 28.46 15.58 -2.19
CA ASP A 188 28.62 16.29 -3.47
C ASP A 188 28.35 15.40 -4.72
N TYR A 189 27.51 14.36 -4.55
CA TYR A 189 27.10 13.49 -5.63
C TYR A 189 26.08 14.21 -6.55
N ASP A 190 26.48 14.45 -7.79
CA ASP A 190 25.60 15.00 -8.82
C ASP A 190 25.05 13.88 -9.69
N VAL A 191 23.74 13.60 -9.55
CA VAL A 191 23.01 12.56 -10.30
C VAL A 191 23.01 12.83 -11.81
N LEU A 192 23.10 14.09 -12.22
CA LEU A 192 23.06 14.47 -13.65
C LEU A 192 24.42 14.30 -14.33
N GLN A 193 25.51 14.36 -13.58
CA GLN A 193 26.88 14.25 -14.11
C GLN A 193 27.45 12.84 -14.02
N SER A 194 26.95 12.00 -13.14
CA SER A 194 27.51 10.66 -12.93
C SER A 194 26.63 9.58 -13.54
N SER A 195 27.05 9.03 -14.66
CA SER A 195 26.46 7.81 -15.23
C SER A 195 26.91 6.51 -14.51
N ALA A 196 27.96 6.59 -13.68
CA ALA A 196 28.45 5.47 -12.87
C ALA A 196 29.13 5.98 -11.60
N LEU A 197 29.05 5.19 -10.50
CA LEU A 197 29.74 5.45 -9.23
C LEU A 197 31.27 5.63 -9.37
N SER A 198 31.86 5.09 -10.45
CA SER A 198 33.28 5.20 -10.79
C SER A 198 33.72 6.57 -11.29
N SER A 199 32.78 7.48 -11.57
CA SER A 199 33.06 8.82 -12.11
C SER A 199 32.97 9.94 -11.06
N VAL A 200 32.80 9.60 -9.79
CA VAL A 200 32.78 10.60 -8.72
C VAL A 200 34.21 10.94 -8.34
N ASP A 201 34.64 12.18 -8.59
CA ASP A 201 35.93 12.70 -8.13
C ASP A 201 35.93 12.80 -6.61
N ILE A 202 36.54 11.81 -5.95
CA ILE A 202 36.69 11.76 -4.50
C ILE A 202 38.13 12.18 -4.19
N ASN A 203 38.30 13.32 -3.54
CA ASN A 203 39.60 13.85 -3.21
C ASN A 203 40.06 13.47 -1.80
N ASP A 204 39.11 13.25 -0.89
CA ASP A 204 39.42 12.95 0.50
C ASP A 204 38.31 12.15 1.20
N SER A 205 38.60 11.61 2.38
CA SER A 205 37.64 10.86 3.19
C SER A 205 37.89 11.06 4.69
N VAL A 206 36.79 11.04 5.45
CA VAL A 206 36.84 11.07 6.91
C VAL A 206 35.94 9.99 7.48
N HIS A 207 36.30 9.45 8.64
CA HIS A 207 35.42 8.51 9.37
C HIS A 207 34.60 9.26 10.41
N TYR A 208 33.30 9.16 10.34
CA TYR A 208 32.37 9.70 11.32
C TYR A 208 31.44 8.61 11.86
N LYS A 209 31.49 8.39 13.19
CA LYS A 209 30.70 7.33 13.87
C LYS A 209 30.84 5.94 13.25
N GLY A 210 32.05 5.60 12.79
CA GLY A 210 32.36 4.29 12.19
C GLY A 210 32.04 4.16 10.70
N TYR A 211 31.51 5.20 10.06
CA TYR A 211 31.20 5.20 8.63
C TYR A 211 32.21 6.06 7.86
N PRO A 212 32.72 5.60 6.72
CA PRO A 212 33.53 6.42 5.82
C PRO A 212 32.65 7.41 5.06
N ILE A 213 33.05 8.67 5.09
CA ILE A 213 32.44 9.76 4.33
C ILE A 213 33.47 10.24 3.32
N TYR A 214 33.11 10.18 2.05
CA TYR A 214 33.92 10.61 0.92
C TYR A 214 33.42 11.96 0.39
N TYR A 215 34.35 12.90 0.10
CA TYR A 215 33.97 14.25 -0.35
C TYR A 215 34.98 14.81 -1.36
N LYS A 216 34.54 15.79 -2.14
CA LYS A 216 35.36 16.40 -3.20
C LYS A 216 36.19 17.57 -2.66
N ASP A 217 35.55 18.56 -2.04
CA ASP A 217 36.21 19.80 -1.64
C ASP A 217 36.29 19.99 -0.12
N LYS A 218 35.19 20.42 0.52
CA LYS A 218 35.10 20.68 1.95
C LYS A 218 33.91 19.99 2.57
N LEU A 219 34.18 19.24 3.63
CA LEU A 219 33.13 18.57 4.40
C LEU A 219 32.71 19.44 5.60
N TYR A 220 31.45 19.87 5.61
CA TYR A 220 30.84 20.56 6.75
C TYR A 220 29.99 19.57 7.56
N LEU A 221 30.58 18.94 8.56
CA LEU A 221 29.84 18.07 9.47
C LEU A 221 29.08 18.90 10.50
N ARG A 222 27.73 18.96 10.37
CA ARG A 222 26.86 19.45 11.42
C ARG A 222 26.35 18.26 12.26
N PRO A 223 26.84 18.03 13.49
CA PRO A 223 26.50 16.84 14.29
C PRO A 223 25.01 16.66 14.57
N LYS A 224 24.22 17.76 14.51
CA LYS A 224 22.78 17.72 14.76
C LYS A 224 21.93 17.24 13.56
N VAL A 225 22.48 17.14 12.37
CA VAL A 225 21.71 16.82 11.15
C VAL A 225 21.82 15.34 10.77
N LEU A 226 22.90 14.66 11.14
CA LEU A 226 23.07 13.22 10.88
C LEU A 226 22.41 12.38 12.00
N LYS A 227 21.07 12.36 12.03
CA LYS A 227 20.32 11.29 12.68
C LYS A 227 20.26 10.12 11.70
N ILE A 228 21.22 9.24 11.73
CA ILE A 228 21.12 7.92 11.06
C ILE A 228 20.09 7.15 11.88
N GLY A 229 18.89 6.96 11.30
CA GLY A 229 17.88 6.13 11.91
C GLY A 229 18.44 4.72 12.12
N ARG A 230 18.31 4.17 13.32
CA ARG A 230 18.53 2.74 13.53
C ARG A 230 17.49 2.00 12.72
N ALA A 231 17.94 1.15 11.79
CA ALA A 231 17.10 0.17 11.13
C ALA A 231 16.62 -0.88 12.15
#